data_38c2679bdf229bd2b9c8613120821f79
#
_entry.id   38c2679bdf229bd2b9c8613120821f79
#
_cell.length_a   1.000
_cell.length_b   1.000
_cell.length_c   1.000
_cell.angle_alpha   90.00
_cell.angle_beta   90.00
_cell.angle_gamma   90.00
#
_symmetry.space_group_name_H-M   'P 1'
#
loop_
_entity.id
_entity.type
_entity.pdbx_description
1 polymer ?
#
loop_
_entity_poly.entity_id
_entity_poly.type
_entity_poly.pdbx_seq_one_letter_code
_entity_poly.pdbx_strand_id
1 'polypeptide(L)'
;MHIEDIKRQPISELTKLAKDLEVPGASGMRRQDLIFAILQTQAEKNGVISGSGVLEILPDGFGFLRAVDYNYLPSPDDIYISPSQIRRFSLRTGDTVSGEVRPPKEGEKYFALLKVDEVNFESPEAARDKILFDNLTPLYPEEKLNLEFNPENLSTRIMDLFTPIGKGQRGLIVSPPRAGKTVLLQDIAHSITANHKEVILMVLLIDERPEEVTDMQRSVAGEVISSTFDEPATRHVQVAEMVIEKAKRLVEHKKDVVILLDSITRLARAYNTVVPPSGKVLSGGVDSNALHKPKRFFGAARNIENGGSLTIISTALIDTGSRMDEVIFEEFKGTGNMELHLDRRIADRRVFPAFDLIRSGTRKEELLVPKVNLNRIWILRRLLQEMNPVDAMEFIMDKVRKTETNQLFLDSMNQ
;
A
#
# COMPACT_ATOMS: atom_id res chain seq x y z
N MET A 1 -18.63 -20.09 11.02
CA MET A 1 -17.70 -20.44 9.90
C MET A 1 -17.41 -19.18 9.11
N HIS A 2 -16.14 -18.85 8.89
CA HIS A 2 -15.76 -17.63 8.19
C HIS A 2 -15.60 -17.89 6.69
N ILE A 3 -16.18 -17.04 5.84
CA ILE A 3 -16.17 -17.23 4.37
C ILE A 3 -14.73 -17.27 3.83
N GLU A 4 -13.84 -16.41 4.33
CA GLU A 4 -12.45 -16.34 3.88
C GLU A 4 -11.65 -17.61 4.21
N ASP A 5 -11.89 -18.25 5.35
CA ASP A 5 -11.22 -19.50 5.72
C ASP A 5 -11.57 -20.63 4.76
N ILE A 6 -12.84 -20.67 4.33
CA ILE A 6 -13.29 -21.65 3.33
C ILE A 6 -12.64 -21.38 1.98
N LYS A 7 -12.57 -20.12 1.57
CA LYS A 7 -11.96 -19.72 0.29
C LYS A 7 -10.47 -20.05 0.20
N ARG A 8 -9.74 -20.08 1.32
CA ARG A 8 -8.30 -20.42 1.35
C ARG A 8 -8.02 -21.91 1.27
N GLN A 9 -9.00 -22.76 1.54
CA GLN A 9 -8.81 -24.22 1.52
C GLN A 9 -8.60 -24.76 0.10
N PRO A 10 -7.74 -25.77 -0.08
CA PRO A 10 -7.58 -26.48 -1.35
C PRO A 10 -8.87 -27.23 -1.72
N ILE A 11 -9.08 -27.46 -3.02
CA ILE A 11 -10.32 -28.09 -3.51
C ILE A 11 -10.57 -29.48 -2.91
N SER A 12 -9.52 -30.21 -2.56
CA SER A 12 -9.59 -31.51 -1.89
C SER A 12 -10.24 -31.43 -0.50
N GLU A 13 -9.85 -30.41 0.28
CA GLU A 13 -10.41 -30.16 1.62
C GLU A 13 -11.85 -29.65 1.53
N LEU A 14 -12.12 -28.74 0.57
CA LEU A 14 -13.49 -28.28 0.29
C LEU A 14 -14.41 -29.44 -0.07
N THR A 15 -13.95 -30.38 -0.92
CA THR A 15 -14.74 -31.55 -1.31
C THR A 15 -15.00 -32.48 -0.12
N LYS A 16 -14.04 -32.62 0.80
CA LYS A 16 -14.22 -33.39 2.02
C LYS A 16 -15.24 -32.72 2.95
N LEU A 17 -15.08 -31.42 3.19
CA LEU A 17 -16.01 -30.62 4.00
C LEU A 17 -17.44 -30.67 3.44
N ALA A 18 -17.59 -30.57 2.11
CA ALA A 18 -18.88 -30.68 1.46
C ALA A 18 -19.55 -32.05 1.64
N LYS A 19 -18.75 -33.14 1.62
CA LYS A 19 -19.25 -34.49 1.91
C LYS A 19 -19.66 -34.62 3.36
N ASP A 20 -18.88 -34.10 4.31
CA ASP A 20 -19.19 -34.13 5.74
C ASP A 20 -20.47 -33.34 6.06
N LEU A 21 -20.77 -32.29 5.27
CA LEU A 21 -22.00 -31.50 5.33
C LEU A 21 -23.16 -32.10 4.52
N GLU A 22 -22.94 -33.22 3.81
CA GLU A 22 -23.93 -33.90 2.98
C GLU A 22 -24.41 -33.06 1.77
N VAL A 23 -23.53 -32.25 1.19
CA VAL A 23 -23.84 -31.44 -0.01
C VAL A 23 -24.06 -32.35 -1.22
N PRO A 24 -25.25 -32.33 -1.87
CA PRO A 24 -25.50 -33.17 -3.04
C PRO A 24 -24.62 -32.80 -4.21
N GLY A 25 -24.03 -33.82 -4.88
CA GLY A 25 -23.24 -33.58 -6.10
C GLY A 25 -21.86 -32.90 -5.92
N ALA A 26 -21.34 -32.79 -4.71
CA ALA A 26 -20.11 -32.08 -4.36
C ALA A 26 -18.88 -32.44 -5.23
N SER A 27 -18.76 -33.70 -5.67
CA SER A 27 -17.60 -34.19 -6.45
C SER A 27 -17.53 -33.68 -7.89
N GLY A 28 -18.61 -33.12 -8.43
CA GLY A 28 -18.68 -32.58 -9.80
C GLY A 28 -18.76 -31.06 -9.90
N MET A 29 -18.77 -30.37 -8.77
CA MET A 29 -18.91 -28.91 -8.72
C MET A 29 -17.60 -28.19 -9.00
N ARG A 30 -17.68 -27.02 -9.66
CA ARG A 30 -16.57 -26.08 -9.72
C ARG A 30 -16.27 -25.50 -8.34
N ARG A 31 -15.04 -25.06 -8.10
CA ARG A 31 -14.62 -24.53 -6.79
C ARG A 31 -15.59 -23.48 -6.21
N GLN A 32 -16.03 -22.52 -7.02
CA GLN A 32 -16.96 -21.48 -6.57
C GLN A 32 -18.34 -22.03 -6.19
N ASP A 33 -18.89 -22.93 -7.04
CA ASP A 33 -20.18 -23.57 -6.79
C ASP A 33 -20.14 -24.45 -5.53
N LEU A 34 -18.98 -25.10 -5.29
CA LEU A 34 -18.76 -25.93 -4.11
C LEU A 34 -18.71 -25.08 -2.83
N ILE A 35 -17.99 -23.95 -2.84
CA ILE A 35 -17.94 -23.01 -1.72
C ILE A 35 -19.35 -22.47 -1.41
N PHE A 36 -20.09 -22.07 -2.45
CA PHE A 36 -21.45 -21.58 -2.29
C PHE A 36 -22.37 -22.63 -1.67
N ALA A 37 -22.34 -23.86 -2.17
CA ALA A 37 -23.14 -24.97 -1.65
C ALA A 37 -22.79 -25.33 -0.20
N ILE A 38 -21.50 -25.31 0.18
CA ILE A 38 -21.05 -25.51 1.56
C ILE A 38 -21.66 -24.43 2.47
N LEU A 39 -21.54 -23.16 2.08
CA LEU A 39 -22.05 -22.05 2.88
C LEU A 39 -23.58 -22.07 3.00
N GLN A 40 -24.27 -22.41 1.92
CA GLN A 40 -25.74 -22.55 1.95
C GLN A 40 -26.19 -23.68 2.89
N THR A 41 -25.60 -24.87 2.78
CA THR A 41 -25.90 -26.01 3.64
C THR A 41 -25.60 -25.72 5.12
N GLN A 42 -24.51 -24.99 5.37
CA GLN A 42 -24.15 -24.56 6.72
C GLN A 42 -25.20 -23.61 7.31
N ALA A 43 -25.71 -22.67 6.51
CA ALA A 43 -26.77 -21.76 6.93
C ALA A 43 -28.10 -22.51 7.23
N GLU A 44 -28.46 -23.48 6.39
CA GLU A 44 -29.67 -24.33 6.58
C GLU A 44 -29.61 -25.16 7.86
N LYS A 45 -28.40 -25.59 8.25
CA LYS A 45 -28.18 -26.30 9.54
C LYS A 45 -28.07 -25.34 10.74
N ASN A 46 -28.55 -24.10 10.63
CA ASN A 46 -28.46 -23.03 11.65
C ASN A 46 -27.03 -22.67 12.09
N GLY A 47 -26.05 -22.89 11.24
CA GLY A 47 -24.68 -22.45 11.46
C GLY A 47 -24.52 -20.95 11.15
N VAL A 48 -23.90 -20.23 12.06
CA VAL A 48 -23.55 -18.82 11.80
C VAL A 48 -22.46 -18.77 10.74
N ILE A 49 -22.70 -17.99 9.68
CA ILE A 49 -21.71 -17.65 8.67
C ILE A 49 -21.25 -16.22 8.95
N SER A 50 -19.96 -16.00 9.02
CA SER A 50 -19.36 -14.67 9.12
C SER A 50 -18.59 -14.34 7.85
N GLY A 51 -18.62 -13.07 7.48
CA GLY A 51 -17.87 -12.55 6.34
C GLY A 51 -17.33 -11.17 6.63
N SER A 52 -16.28 -10.79 5.91
CA SER A 52 -15.66 -9.47 6.01
C SER A 52 -15.33 -8.92 4.63
N GLY A 53 -15.09 -7.62 4.55
CA GLY A 53 -14.65 -6.94 3.33
C GLY A 53 -14.56 -5.45 3.51
N VAL A 54 -14.08 -4.78 2.48
CA VAL A 54 -13.98 -3.33 2.44
C VAL A 54 -15.19 -2.74 1.74
N LEU A 55 -15.88 -1.84 2.41
CA LEU A 55 -17.14 -1.27 1.93
C LEU A 55 -16.90 -0.32 0.74
N GLU A 56 -17.59 -0.56 -0.35
CA GLU A 56 -17.82 0.40 -1.43
C GLU A 56 -19.30 0.77 -1.45
N ILE A 57 -19.62 2.05 -1.25
CA ILE A 57 -21.00 2.57 -1.33
C ILE A 57 -21.25 3.05 -2.75
N LEU A 58 -22.33 2.56 -3.37
CA LEU A 58 -22.75 2.94 -4.69
C LEU A 58 -23.64 4.19 -4.68
N PRO A 59 -23.81 4.88 -5.81
CA PRO A 59 -24.63 6.11 -5.90
C PRO A 59 -26.05 5.96 -5.39
N ASP A 60 -26.63 4.75 -5.51
CA ASP A 60 -27.99 4.41 -5.05
C ASP A 60 -28.10 4.26 -3.52
N GLY A 61 -26.99 4.40 -2.78
CA GLY A 61 -26.95 4.41 -1.33
C GLY A 61 -26.85 3.05 -0.65
N PHE A 62 -26.86 1.95 -1.39
CA PHE A 62 -26.46 0.62 -0.90
C PHE A 62 -24.97 0.39 -1.17
N GLY A 63 -24.40 -0.67 -0.61
CA GLY A 63 -23.00 -0.97 -0.80
C GLY A 63 -22.69 -2.47 -0.90
N PHE A 64 -21.41 -2.74 -1.19
CA PHE A 64 -20.85 -4.07 -1.18
C PHE A 64 -19.57 -4.10 -0.37
N LEU A 65 -19.37 -5.17 0.38
CA LEU A 65 -18.09 -5.49 1.00
C LEU A 65 -17.25 -6.20 -0.05
N ARG A 66 -16.20 -5.54 -0.49
CA ARG A 66 -15.27 -6.00 -1.53
C ARG A 66 -14.16 -6.84 -0.92
N ALA A 67 -13.79 -7.92 -1.56
CA ALA A 67 -12.72 -8.80 -1.11
C ALA A 67 -11.35 -8.35 -1.64
N VAL A 68 -10.32 -8.50 -0.81
CA VAL A 68 -8.93 -8.22 -1.18
C VAL A 68 -8.44 -9.13 -2.31
N ASP A 69 -8.89 -10.39 -2.35
CA ASP A 69 -8.55 -11.37 -3.39
C ASP A 69 -8.94 -10.93 -4.81
N TYR A 70 -9.88 -9.99 -4.92
CA TYR A 70 -10.29 -9.36 -6.18
C TYR A 70 -9.81 -7.90 -6.29
N ASN A 71 -8.80 -7.51 -5.52
CA ASN A 71 -8.24 -6.16 -5.51
C ASN A 71 -9.32 -5.07 -5.26
N TYR A 72 -10.31 -5.39 -4.43
CA TYR A 72 -11.49 -4.54 -4.13
C TYR A 72 -12.37 -4.19 -5.33
N LEU A 73 -12.21 -4.88 -6.46
CA LEU A 73 -13.08 -4.74 -7.62
C LEU A 73 -14.35 -5.58 -7.46
N PRO A 74 -15.44 -5.23 -8.18
CA PRO A 74 -16.67 -6.02 -8.18
C PRO A 74 -16.44 -7.49 -8.49
N SER A 75 -16.99 -8.36 -7.65
CA SER A 75 -16.83 -9.81 -7.77
C SER A 75 -18.14 -10.56 -7.42
N PRO A 76 -18.30 -11.82 -7.86
CA PRO A 76 -19.43 -12.62 -7.44
C PRO A 76 -19.49 -12.91 -5.94
N ASP A 77 -18.36 -12.74 -5.26
CA ASP A 77 -18.17 -13.04 -3.84
C ASP A 77 -18.48 -11.85 -2.93
N ASP A 78 -18.92 -10.73 -3.49
CA ASP A 78 -19.23 -9.53 -2.74
C ASP A 78 -20.41 -9.75 -1.79
N ILE A 79 -20.38 -9.09 -0.63
CA ILE A 79 -21.43 -9.15 0.35
C ILE A 79 -22.23 -7.85 0.31
N TYR A 80 -23.53 -7.97 0.04
CA TYR A 80 -24.44 -6.82 -0.01
C TYR A 80 -24.66 -6.24 1.38
N ILE A 81 -24.63 -4.91 1.46
CA ILE A 81 -24.99 -4.14 2.66
C ILE A 81 -26.10 -3.13 2.35
N SER A 82 -27.11 -3.10 3.21
CA SER A 82 -28.29 -2.26 2.98
C SER A 82 -28.05 -0.78 3.33
N PRO A 83 -28.78 0.16 2.71
CA PRO A 83 -28.71 1.59 3.05
C PRO A 83 -29.06 1.87 4.52
N SER A 84 -29.90 1.07 5.13
CA SER A 84 -30.29 1.21 6.54
C SER A 84 -29.12 0.90 7.47
N GLN A 85 -28.34 -0.16 7.20
CA GLN A 85 -27.15 -0.50 7.97
C GLN A 85 -26.05 0.56 7.79
N ILE A 86 -25.81 1.01 6.55
CA ILE A 86 -24.84 2.08 6.25
C ILE A 86 -25.16 3.34 7.07
N ARG A 87 -26.43 3.77 7.07
CA ARG A 87 -26.85 4.94 7.86
C ARG A 87 -26.78 4.71 9.37
N ARG A 88 -27.23 3.54 9.84
CA ARG A 88 -27.25 3.20 11.27
C ARG A 88 -25.88 3.28 11.92
N PHE A 89 -24.86 2.79 11.25
CA PHE A 89 -23.48 2.72 11.76
C PHE A 89 -22.58 3.83 11.19
N SER A 90 -23.13 4.79 10.43
CA SER A 90 -22.40 5.89 9.80
C SER A 90 -21.20 5.41 8.96
N LEU A 91 -21.40 4.28 8.24
CA LEU A 91 -20.37 3.65 7.43
C LEU A 91 -20.04 4.49 6.19
N ARG A 92 -18.80 4.37 5.74
CA ARG A 92 -18.28 5.08 4.58
C ARG A 92 -17.48 4.12 3.69
N THR A 93 -17.33 4.49 2.43
CA THR A 93 -16.43 3.78 1.52
C THR A 93 -15.03 3.69 2.13
N GLY A 94 -14.44 2.50 2.10
CA GLY A 94 -13.15 2.19 2.70
C GLY A 94 -13.22 1.58 4.10
N ASP A 95 -14.37 1.62 4.80
CA ASP A 95 -14.51 0.93 6.07
C ASP A 95 -14.36 -0.59 5.87
N THR A 96 -13.52 -1.22 6.68
CA THR A 96 -13.46 -2.69 6.77
C THR A 96 -14.53 -3.14 7.73
N VAL A 97 -15.51 -3.91 7.21
CA VAL A 97 -16.68 -4.36 7.98
C VAL A 97 -16.67 -5.88 8.06
N SER A 98 -16.87 -6.41 9.24
CA SER A 98 -17.09 -7.83 9.47
C SER A 98 -18.42 -8.08 10.20
N GLY A 99 -19.02 -9.24 9.96
CA GLY A 99 -20.28 -9.58 10.60
C GLY A 99 -20.93 -10.85 10.11
N GLU A 100 -22.12 -11.11 10.64
CA GLU A 100 -22.94 -12.25 10.24
C GLU A 100 -23.58 -12.01 8.87
N VAL A 101 -23.51 -13.02 8.01
CA VAL A 101 -24.07 -12.98 6.66
C VAL A 101 -25.06 -14.11 6.43
N ARG A 102 -26.01 -13.89 5.54
CA ARG A 102 -26.93 -14.92 5.05
C ARG A 102 -26.69 -15.22 3.57
N PRO A 103 -26.97 -16.43 3.13
CA PRO A 103 -26.98 -16.75 1.71
C PRO A 103 -28.04 -15.95 0.95
N PRO A 104 -27.88 -15.80 -0.38
CA PRO A 104 -28.88 -15.15 -1.21
C PRO A 104 -30.20 -15.90 -1.19
N LYS A 105 -31.31 -15.15 -1.18
CA LYS A 105 -32.66 -15.66 -1.36
C LYS A 105 -32.97 -15.89 -2.84
N GLU A 106 -34.10 -16.49 -3.14
CA GLU A 106 -34.58 -16.67 -4.49
C GLU A 106 -34.61 -15.30 -5.23
N GLY A 107 -33.91 -15.20 -6.36
CA GLY A 107 -33.74 -13.95 -7.14
C GLY A 107 -32.61 -13.04 -6.71
N GLU A 108 -31.94 -13.29 -5.59
CA GLU A 108 -30.74 -12.56 -5.17
C GLU A 108 -29.46 -13.24 -5.71
N LYS A 109 -28.40 -12.45 -5.94
CA LYS A 109 -27.09 -12.97 -6.43
C LYS A 109 -26.01 -13.01 -5.37
N TYR A 110 -26.11 -12.17 -4.34
CA TYR A 110 -25.05 -11.92 -3.37
C TYR A 110 -25.44 -12.35 -1.98
N PHE A 111 -24.47 -12.76 -1.18
CA PHE A 111 -24.64 -12.84 0.26
C PHE A 111 -25.04 -11.47 0.80
N ALA A 112 -25.80 -11.43 1.88
CA ALA A 112 -26.23 -10.19 2.49
C ALA A 112 -25.81 -10.12 3.95
N LEU A 113 -25.25 -8.98 4.37
CA LEU A 113 -24.89 -8.74 5.76
C LEU A 113 -26.17 -8.64 6.60
N LEU A 114 -26.26 -9.47 7.65
CA LEU A 114 -27.35 -9.46 8.62
C LEU A 114 -27.07 -8.54 9.80
N LYS A 115 -25.86 -8.68 10.36
CA LYS A 115 -25.42 -7.98 11.55
C LYS A 115 -23.99 -7.52 11.38
N VAL A 116 -23.71 -6.29 11.77
CA VAL A 116 -22.35 -5.75 11.84
C VAL A 116 -21.78 -6.11 13.21
N ASP A 117 -20.67 -6.82 13.22
CA ASP A 117 -19.96 -7.20 14.45
C ASP A 117 -18.77 -6.27 14.73
N GLU A 118 -18.02 -5.91 13.68
CA GLU A 118 -16.88 -4.99 13.79
C GLU A 118 -16.81 -4.03 12.60
N VAL A 119 -16.26 -2.83 12.86
CA VAL A 119 -15.90 -1.82 11.86
C VAL A 119 -14.47 -1.39 12.14
N ASN A 120 -13.56 -1.59 11.16
CA ASN A 120 -12.13 -1.28 11.28
C ASN A 120 -11.48 -1.88 12.54
N PHE A 121 -11.87 -3.12 12.87
CA PHE A 121 -11.40 -3.91 14.03
C PHE A 121 -11.83 -3.37 15.40
N GLU A 122 -12.87 -2.56 15.43
CA GLU A 122 -13.47 -2.01 16.65
C GLU A 122 -14.99 -2.31 16.68
N SER A 123 -15.60 -2.17 17.87
CA SER A 123 -17.07 -2.30 17.96
C SER A 123 -17.76 -1.22 17.11
N PRO A 124 -18.91 -1.51 16.52
CA PRO A 124 -19.62 -0.55 15.68
C PRO A 124 -20.00 0.76 16.40
N GLU A 125 -20.20 0.68 17.73
CA GLU A 125 -20.49 1.84 18.58
C GLU A 125 -19.27 2.75 18.71
N ALA A 126 -18.07 2.19 18.97
CA ALA A 126 -16.82 2.93 19.06
C ALA A 126 -16.44 3.58 17.70
N ALA A 127 -16.69 2.83 16.61
CA ALA A 127 -16.41 3.30 15.26
C ALA A 127 -17.29 4.50 14.83
N ARG A 128 -18.43 4.73 15.49
CA ARG A 128 -19.37 5.80 15.14
C ARG A 128 -18.87 7.20 15.53
N ASP A 129 -18.10 7.32 16.60
CA ASP A 129 -17.70 8.60 17.20
C ASP A 129 -16.32 9.09 16.68
N LYS A 130 -15.83 8.54 15.59
CA LYS A 130 -14.54 8.89 14.99
C LYS A 130 -14.52 10.28 14.36
N ILE A 131 -13.36 10.94 14.44
CA ILE A 131 -13.11 12.18 13.71
C ILE A 131 -12.74 11.83 12.26
N LEU A 132 -13.37 12.50 11.29
CA LEU A 132 -13.12 12.28 9.88
C LEU A 132 -11.69 12.67 9.50
N PHE A 133 -11.07 11.92 8.59
CA PHE A 133 -9.68 12.11 8.16
C PHE A 133 -9.37 13.57 7.75
N ASP A 134 -10.28 14.22 7.04
CA ASP A 134 -10.09 15.59 6.56
C ASP A 134 -10.10 16.64 7.69
N ASN A 135 -10.62 16.28 8.87
CA ASN A 135 -10.68 17.13 10.07
C ASN A 135 -9.54 16.84 11.05
N LEU A 136 -8.71 15.84 10.78
CA LEU A 136 -7.57 15.50 11.63
C LEU A 136 -6.43 16.51 11.42
N THR A 137 -5.78 16.92 12.52
CA THR A 137 -4.66 17.86 12.49
C THR A 137 -3.38 17.19 12.00
N PRO A 138 -2.80 17.62 10.86
CA PRO A 138 -1.60 17.02 10.32
C PRO A 138 -0.34 17.53 11.04
N LEU A 139 0.58 16.63 11.33
CA LEU A 139 1.92 16.91 11.88
C LEU A 139 3.03 16.47 10.92
N TYR A 140 4.25 16.94 11.18
CA TYR A 140 5.44 16.35 10.56
C TYR A 140 5.68 14.93 11.08
N PRO A 141 6.36 14.07 10.29
CA PRO A 141 6.85 12.79 10.79
C PRO A 141 7.83 13.01 11.95
N GLU A 142 7.55 12.44 13.12
CA GLU A 142 8.37 12.55 14.33
C GLU A 142 8.84 11.18 14.84
N GLU A 143 8.13 10.12 14.47
CA GLU A 143 8.47 8.73 14.80
C GLU A 143 9.06 8.04 13.60
N LYS A 144 10.31 7.59 13.72
CA LYS A 144 11.04 6.92 12.63
C LYS A 144 10.54 5.50 12.42
N LEU A 145 10.33 5.12 11.17
CA LEU A 145 10.19 3.74 10.73
C LEU A 145 11.60 3.16 10.52
N ASN A 146 12.06 2.32 11.43
CA ASN A 146 13.37 1.69 11.34
C ASN A 146 13.39 0.64 10.23
N LEU A 147 14.26 0.84 9.24
CA LEU A 147 14.39 -0.08 8.12
C LEU A 147 15.54 -1.08 8.30
N GLU A 148 16.42 -0.84 9.23
CA GLU A 148 17.50 -1.77 9.58
C GLU A 148 16.92 -2.99 10.30
N PHE A 149 16.94 -4.17 9.68
CA PHE A 149 16.49 -5.43 10.27
C PHE A 149 17.46 -6.60 10.04
N ASN A 150 18.29 -6.51 9.00
CA ASN A 150 19.27 -7.53 8.66
C ASN A 150 20.63 -6.86 8.36
N PRO A 151 21.72 -7.25 9.03
CA PRO A 151 23.06 -6.69 8.80
C PRO A 151 23.52 -6.78 7.33
N GLU A 152 23.11 -7.81 6.61
CA GLU A 152 23.51 -8.06 5.23
C GLU A 152 22.71 -7.22 4.22
N ASN A 153 21.52 -6.72 4.60
CA ASN A 153 20.72 -5.89 3.71
C ASN A 153 21.22 -4.44 3.70
N LEU A 154 22.18 -4.17 2.81
CA LEU A 154 22.76 -2.84 2.67
C LEU A 154 21.76 -1.81 2.16
N SER A 155 20.73 -2.21 1.38
CA SER A 155 19.72 -1.30 0.83
C SER A 155 19.00 -0.57 1.94
N THR A 156 18.42 -1.32 2.88
CA THR A 156 17.64 -0.75 3.99
C THR A 156 18.51 -0.04 5.00
N ARG A 157 19.72 -0.53 5.26
CA ARG A 157 20.69 0.12 6.15
C ARG A 157 21.12 1.49 5.64
N ILE A 158 21.50 1.58 4.36
CA ILE A 158 21.94 2.83 3.75
C ILE A 158 20.77 3.80 3.61
N MET A 159 19.60 3.31 3.22
CA MET A 159 18.38 4.12 3.16
C MET A 159 18.05 4.72 4.53
N ASP A 160 18.16 3.95 5.59
CA ASP A 160 17.87 4.36 6.96
C ASP A 160 18.83 5.44 7.50
N LEU A 161 20.05 5.50 6.96
CA LEU A 161 21.04 6.54 7.26
C LEU A 161 20.81 7.83 6.47
N PHE A 162 20.54 7.72 5.15
CA PHE A 162 20.55 8.88 4.25
C PHE A 162 19.17 9.41 3.90
N THR A 163 18.14 8.57 3.97
CA THR A 163 16.75 8.94 3.68
C THR A 163 15.82 8.32 4.70
N PRO A 164 15.94 8.70 6.00
CA PRO A 164 15.08 8.15 7.04
C PRO A 164 13.62 8.40 6.70
N ILE A 165 12.78 7.41 6.96
CA ILE A 165 11.33 7.47 6.80
C ILE A 165 10.70 7.57 8.17
N GLY A 166 9.75 8.50 8.34
CA GLY A 166 8.92 8.59 9.53
C GLY A 166 7.46 8.24 9.26
N LYS A 167 6.72 7.92 10.31
CA LYS A 167 5.28 7.74 10.25
C LYS A 167 4.61 9.03 9.75
N GLY A 168 3.88 8.95 8.65
CA GLY A 168 3.30 10.10 7.96
C GLY A 168 4.16 10.67 6.82
N GLN A 169 5.25 10.01 6.43
CA GLN A 169 6.14 10.45 5.35
C GLN A 169 5.46 10.41 3.98
N ARG A 170 5.77 11.41 3.14
CA ARG A 170 5.48 11.43 1.70
C ARG A 170 6.78 11.24 0.94
N GLY A 171 7.13 9.99 0.64
CA GLY A 171 8.41 9.66 0.02
C GLY A 171 8.29 9.33 -1.47
N LEU A 172 9.24 9.84 -2.25
CA LEU A 172 9.42 9.47 -3.65
C LEU A 172 10.70 8.66 -3.83
N ILE A 173 10.59 7.48 -4.42
CA ILE A 173 11.71 6.71 -4.93
C ILE A 173 11.80 7.00 -6.43
N VAL A 174 12.73 7.87 -6.80
CA VAL A 174 12.93 8.33 -8.18
C VAL A 174 13.78 7.30 -8.90
N SER A 175 13.21 6.59 -9.86
CA SER A 175 13.86 5.44 -10.48
C SER A 175 13.90 5.52 -12.00
N PRO A 176 15.08 5.47 -12.61
CA PRO A 176 15.20 5.10 -14.00
C PRO A 176 14.88 3.60 -14.21
N PRO A 177 14.58 3.16 -15.43
CA PRO A 177 14.36 1.74 -15.73
C PRO A 177 15.56 0.87 -15.34
N ARG A 178 15.30 -0.31 -14.78
CA ARG A 178 16.30 -1.35 -14.42
C ARG A 178 17.28 -0.96 -13.31
N ALA A 179 16.91 -0.02 -12.43
CA ALA A 179 17.75 0.41 -11.31
C ALA A 179 17.52 -0.35 -9.98
N GLY A 180 16.72 -1.42 -9.98
CA GLY A 180 16.46 -2.23 -8.78
C GLY A 180 15.24 -1.79 -7.95
N LYS A 181 14.33 -1.01 -8.52
CA LYS A 181 13.14 -0.46 -7.88
C LYS A 181 12.30 -1.51 -7.12
N THR A 182 11.95 -2.62 -7.77
CA THR A 182 11.06 -3.66 -7.22
C THR A 182 11.69 -4.35 -6.01
N VAL A 183 12.97 -4.70 -6.09
CA VAL A 183 13.72 -5.32 -4.98
C VAL A 183 13.78 -4.36 -3.79
N LEU A 184 14.01 -3.07 -4.02
CA LEU A 184 14.02 -2.07 -2.96
C LEU A 184 12.67 -1.95 -2.25
N LEU A 185 11.55 -2.00 -2.98
CA LEU A 185 10.21 -1.98 -2.37
C LEU A 185 9.96 -3.24 -1.53
N GLN A 186 10.42 -4.41 -1.98
CA GLN A 186 10.37 -5.65 -1.19
C GLN A 186 11.20 -5.52 0.08
N ASP A 187 12.42 -4.99 -0.01
CA ASP A 187 13.30 -4.75 1.14
C ASP A 187 12.65 -3.81 2.17
N ILE A 188 12.02 -2.72 1.72
CA ILE A 188 11.27 -1.80 2.59
C ILE A 188 10.09 -2.52 3.25
N ALA A 189 9.32 -3.30 2.48
CA ALA A 189 8.20 -4.06 3.00
C ALA A 189 8.62 -5.06 4.07
N HIS A 190 9.70 -5.80 3.84
CA HIS A 190 10.27 -6.74 4.81
C HIS A 190 10.73 -6.03 6.10
N SER A 191 11.39 -4.88 5.96
CA SER A 191 11.82 -4.07 7.12
C SER A 191 10.65 -3.63 7.98
N ILE A 192 9.59 -3.12 7.35
CA ILE A 192 8.39 -2.65 8.04
C ILE A 192 7.71 -3.82 8.76
N THR A 193 7.51 -4.96 8.09
CA THR A 193 6.86 -6.12 8.70
C THR A 193 7.70 -6.79 9.80
N ALA A 194 9.03 -6.69 9.73
CA ALA A 194 9.92 -7.22 10.75
C ALA A 194 9.95 -6.34 12.00
N ASN A 195 10.09 -5.03 11.83
CA ASN A 195 10.34 -4.07 12.91
C ASN A 195 9.08 -3.41 13.47
N HIS A 196 8.00 -3.31 12.67
CA HIS A 196 6.79 -2.54 12.97
C HIS A 196 5.52 -3.38 12.79
N LYS A 197 5.30 -4.32 13.71
CA LYS A 197 4.15 -5.24 13.68
C LYS A 197 2.82 -4.53 13.88
N GLU A 198 2.83 -3.34 14.46
CA GLU A 198 1.65 -2.49 14.66
C GLU A 198 1.19 -1.79 13.38
N VAL A 199 2.06 -1.69 12.38
CA VAL A 199 1.79 -0.99 11.12
C VAL A 199 1.01 -1.88 10.16
N ILE A 200 -0.04 -1.32 9.58
CA ILE A 200 -0.78 -1.96 8.50
C ILE A 200 -0.11 -1.61 7.18
N LEU A 201 0.53 -2.61 6.57
CA LEU A 201 1.24 -2.47 5.31
C LEU A 201 0.34 -2.85 4.12
N MET A 202 0.22 -1.91 3.18
CA MET A 202 -0.44 -2.10 1.88
C MET A 202 0.57 -1.87 0.75
N VAL A 203 0.63 -2.77 -0.21
CA VAL A 203 1.41 -2.60 -1.44
C VAL A 203 0.43 -2.45 -2.60
N LEU A 204 0.51 -1.32 -3.30
CA LEU A 204 -0.35 -1.01 -4.44
C LEU A 204 0.47 -1.00 -5.73
N LEU A 205 0.19 -1.96 -6.61
CA LEU A 205 0.87 -2.13 -7.89
C LEU A 205 -0.08 -1.71 -9.03
N ILE A 206 0.27 -0.64 -9.74
CA ILE A 206 -0.54 -0.08 -10.82
C ILE A 206 0.19 -0.22 -12.15
N ASP A 207 -0.46 -0.88 -13.12
CA ASP A 207 0.06 -1.10 -14.48
C ASP A 207 1.40 -1.85 -14.46
N GLU A 208 1.60 -2.74 -13.47
CA GLU A 208 2.75 -3.62 -13.36
C GLU A 208 2.49 -4.99 -13.99
N ARG A 209 3.54 -5.79 -14.18
CA ARG A 209 3.44 -7.10 -14.81
C ARG A 209 2.88 -8.16 -13.86
N PRO A 210 2.07 -9.12 -14.34
CA PRO A 210 1.51 -10.18 -13.49
C PRO A 210 2.56 -10.99 -12.73
N GLU A 211 3.74 -11.25 -13.33
CA GLU A 211 4.85 -11.94 -12.66
C GLU A 211 5.44 -11.14 -11.50
N GLU A 212 5.55 -9.81 -11.62
CA GLU A 212 6.01 -8.93 -10.54
C GLU A 212 4.99 -8.85 -9.40
N VAL A 213 3.70 -8.86 -9.74
CA VAL A 213 2.61 -8.94 -8.75
C VAL A 213 2.69 -10.26 -7.96
N THR A 214 2.85 -11.37 -8.65
CA THR A 214 2.95 -12.70 -8.01
C THR A 214 4.18 -12.78 -7.10
N ASP A 215 5.30 -12.25 -7.53
CA ASP A 215 6.53 -12.21 -6.74
C ASP A 215 6.35 -11.38 -5.46
N MET A 216 5.75 -10.19 -5.57
CA MET A 216 5.43 -9.34 -4.43
C MET A 216 4.47 -10.03 -3.44
N GLN A 217 3.40 -10.67 -3.95
CA GLN A 217 2.43 -11.41 -3.12
C GLN A 217 3.05 -12.59 -2.34
N ARG A 218 4.08 -13.22 -2.91
CA ARG A 218 4.78 -14.36 -2.28
C ARG A 218 5.83 -13.92 -1.28
N SER A 219 6.45 -12.76 -1.50
CA SER A 219 7.57 -12.27 -0.69
C SER A 219 7.13 -11.40 0.47
N VAL A 220 6.04 -10.63 0.34
CA VAL A 220 5.65 -9.61 1.33
C VAL A 220 4.53 -10.11 2.24
N ALA A 221 4.76 -10.01 3.56
CA ALA A 221 3.73 -10.27 4.57
C ALA A 221 2.89 -9.01 4.81
N GLY A 222 2.14 -8.58 3.81
CA GLY A 222 1.25 -7.42 3.82
C GLY A 222 0.13 -7.60 2.81
N GLU A 223 -0.74 -6.62 2.73
CA GLU A 223 -1.83 -6.64 1.76
C GLU A 223 -1.33 -6.14 0.41
N VAL A 224 -1.28 -7.02 -0.59
CA VAL A 224 -0.84 -6.68 -1.96
C VAL A 224 -2.05 -6.55 -2.86
N ILE A 225 -2.29 -5.33 -3.32
CA ILE A 225 -3.40 -4.97 -4.21
C ILE A 225 -2.80 -4.56 -5.56
N SER A 226 -3.38 -5.02 -6.64
CA SER A 226 -2.82 -4.76 -7.96
C SER A 226 -3.90 -4.49 -9.02
N SER A 227 -3.48 -3.77 -10.05
CA SER A 227 -4.15 -3.72 -11.33
C SER A 227 -3.08 -3.78 -12.41
N THR A 228 -3.04 -4.90 -13.15
CA THR A 228 -1.96 -5.23 -14.08
C THR A 228 -2.10 -4.50 -15.41
N PHE A 229 -1.02 -4.47 -16.21
CA PHE A 229 -0.95 -3.68 -17.45
C PHE A 229 -1.98 -4.06 -18.53
N ASP A 230 -2.54 -5.25 -18.46
CA ASP A 230 -3.59 -5.76 -19.35
C ASP A 230 -5.00 -5.28 -18.98
N GLU A 231 -5.14 -4.62 -17.83
CA GLU A 231 -6.40 -4.04 -17.38
C GLU A 231 -6.59 -2.59 -17.86
N PRO A 232 -7.84 -2.13 -18.05
CA PRO A 232 -8.11 -0.77 -18.48
C PRO A 232 -7.78 0.26 -17.40
N ALA A 233 -7.44 1.49 -17.80
CA ALA A 233 -7.08 2.59 -16.90
C ALA A 233 -8.15 2.90 -15.83
N THR A 234 -9.42 2.66 -16.14
CA THR A 234 -10.54 2.82 -15.19
C THR A 234 -10.40 1.91 -13.97
N ARG A 235 -9.89 0.67 -14.15
CA ARG A 235 -9.62 -0.25 -13.05
C ARG A 235 -8.44 0.21 -12.19
N HIS A 236 -7.37 0.71 -12.80
CA HIS A 236 -6.24 1.29 -12.07
C HIS A 236 -6.69 2.39 -11.11
N VAL A 237 -7.55 3.30 -11.61
CA VAL A 237 -8.11 4.39 -10.82
C VAL A 237 -9.02 3.87 -9.70
N GLN A 238 -9.92 2.94 -10.00
CA GLN A 238 -10.87 2.38 -9.03
C GLN A 238 -10.15 1.67 -7.87
N VAL A 239 -9.17 0.84 -8.19
CA VAL A 239 -8.36 0.13 -7.19
C VAL A 239 -7.61 1.14 -6.29
N ALA A 240 -6.98 2.16 -6.87
CA ALA A 240 -6.28 3.17 -6.10
C ALA A 240 -7.22 4.00 -5.21
N GLU A 241 -8.41 4.33 -5.68
CA GLU A 241 -9.42 5.03 -4.88
C GLU A 241 -9.89 4.17 -3.69
N MET A 242 -10.10 2.88 -3.88
CA MET A 242 -10.46 1.97 -2.77
C MET A 242 -9.35 1.85 -1.72
N VAL A 243 -8.10 1.71 -2.15
CA VAL A 243 -6.94 1.61 -1.24
C VAL A 243 -6.78 2.86 -0.39
N ILE A 244 -6.85 4.06 -1.00
CA ILE A 244 -6.67 5.31 -0.25
C ILE A 244 -7.84 5.57 0.71
N GLU A 245 -9.07 5.23 0.34
CA GLU A 245 -10.21 5.37 1.24
C GLU A 245 -10.11 4.39 2.41
N LYS A 246 -9.71 3.15 2.17
CA LYS A 246 -9.43 2.18 3.25
C LYS A 246 -8.36 2.70 4.20
N ALA A 247 -7.24 3.18 3.67
CA ALA A 247 -6.16 3.73 4.48
C ALA A 247 -6.61 4.89 5.36
N LYS A 248 -7.39 5.83 4.80
CA LYS A 248 -7.96 6.95 5.58
C LYS A 248 -8.88 6.47 6.71
N ARG A 249 -9.75 5.46 6.44
CA ARG A 249 -10.63 4.89 7.50
C ARG A 249 -9.82 4.30 8.63
N LEU A 250 -8.78 3.54 8.32
CA LEU A 250 -7.90 2.95 9.34
C LEU A 250 -7.18 4.04 10.18
N VAL A 251 -6.72 5.13 9.56
CA VAL A 251 -6.10 6.25 10.28
C VAL A 251 -7.10 6.97 11.20
N GLU A 252 -8.38 7.11 10.80
CA GLU A 252 -9.44 7.63 11.67
C GLU A 252 -9.59 6.80 12.96
N HIS A 253 -9.22 5.52 12.92
CA HIS A 253 -9.15 4.59 14.04
C HIS A 253 -7.76 4.51 14.69
N LYS A 254 -6.94 5.56 14.53
CA LYS A 254 -5.60 5.70 15.13
C LYS A 254 -4.62 4.58 14.74
N LYS A 255 -4.83 3.94 13.58
CA LYS A 255 -3.88 2.95 13.05
C LYS A 255 -2.78 3.66 12.26
N ASP A 256 -1.58 3.09 12.33
CA ASP A 256 -0.47 3.49 11.46
C ASP A 256 -0.53 2.67 10.17
N VAL A 257 -0.64 3.36 9.04
CA VAL A 257 -0.78 2.73 7.73
C VAL A 257 0.38 3.15 6.85
N VAL A 258 0.99 2.18 6.17
CA VAL A 258 2.01 2.43 5.14
C VAL A 258 1.51 1.90 3.80
N ILE A 259 1.51 2.76 2.78
CA ILE A 259 1.26 2.39 1.40
C ILE A 259 2.58 2.47 0.63
N LEU A 260 2.99 1.34 0.04
CA LEU A 260 4.05 1.30 -0.97
C LEU A 260 3.38 1.28 -2.35
N LEU A 261 3.54 2.35 -3.13
CA LEU A 261 2.89 2.50 -4.45
C LEU A 261 3.91 2.35 -5.58
N ASP A 262 3.71 1.39 -6.43
CA ASP A 262 4.45 1.22 -7.68
C ASP A 262 3.50 1.28 -8.88
N SER A 263 3.36 2.41 -9.60
CA SER A 263 4.04 3.69 -9.44
C SER A 263 3.06 4.88 -9.52
N ILE A 264 3.43 6.00 -8.91
CA ILE A 264 2.65 7.24 -9.04
C ILE A 264 2.60 7.74 -10.49
N THR A 265 3.66 7.51 -11.26
CA THR A 265 3.73 7.88 -12.68
C THR A 265 2.64 7.17 -13.47
N ARG A 266 2.50 5.86 -13.27
CA ARG A 266 1.48 5.06 -13.98
C ARG A 266 0.07 5.37 -13.50
N LEU A 267 -0.10 5.61 -12.19
CA LEU A 267 -1.37 6.08 -11.65
C LEU A 267 -1.79 7.42 -12.27
N ALA A 268 -0.86 8.38 -12.38
CA ALA A 268 -1.11 9.66 -13.02
C ALA A 268 -1.46 9.52 -14.51
N ARG A 269 -0.81 8.61 -15.24
CA ARG A 269 -1.17 8.26 -16.63
C ARG A 269 -2.59 7.70 -16.74
N ALA A 270 -2.97 6.81 -15.82
CA ALA A 270 -4.32 6.25 -15.78
C ALA A 270 -5.38 7.34 -15.57
N TYR A 271 -5.15 8.26 -14.63
CA TYR A 271 -6.02 9.40 -14.44
C TYR A 271 -6.08 10.31 -15.67
N ASN A 272 -4.95 10.54 -16.36
CA ASN A 272 -4.93 11.33 -17.59
C ASN A 272 -5.77 10.72 -18.71
N THR A 273 -5.93 9.40 -18.72
CA THR A 273 -6.78 8.68 -19.68
C THR A 273 -8.27 8.74 -19.30
N VAL A 274 -8.57 8.71 -17.99
CA VAL A 274 -9.95 8.55 -17.48
C VAL A 274 -10.66 9.89 -17.26
N VAL A 275 -9.90 10.94 -16.89
CA VAL A 275 -10.48 12.26 -16.59
C VAL A 275 -11.00 12.91 -17.87
N PRO A 276 -12.23 13.48 -17.87
CA PRO A 276 -12.74 14.23 -19.01
C PRO A 276 -11.81 15.39 -19.40
N PRO A 277 -11.55 15.60 -20.70
CA PRO A 277 -10.64 16.64 -21.15
C PRO A 277 -11.08 18.03 -20.68
N SER A 278 -10.16 18.77 -20.04
CA SER A 278 -10.41 20.16 -19.61
C SER A 278 -10.32 21.18 -20.75
N GLY A 279 -9.77 20.78 -21.90
CA GLY A 279 -9.39 21.68 -22.99
C GLY A 279 -8.07 22.42 -22.77
N LYS A 280 -7.41 22.24 -21.61
CA LYS A 280 -6.10 22.80 -21.28
C LYS A 280 -5.10 21.68 -21.06
N VAL A 281 -4.14 21.56 -21.96
CA VAL A 281 -3.12 20.52 -21.93
C VAL A 281 -1.78 21.14 -21.53
N LEU A 282 -1.14 20.57 -20.51
CA LEU A 282 0.23 20.88 -20.12
C LEU A 282 1.22 20.26 -21.12
N SER A 283 2.51 20.61 -21.02
CA SER A 283 3.54 19.96 -21.82
C SER A 283 3.51 18.43 -21.60
N GLY A 284 3.89 17.66 -22.62
CA GLY A 284 3.88 16.19 -22.55
C GLY A 284 2.50 15.52 -22.65
N GLY A 285 1.44 16.27 -23.00
CA GLY A 285 0.09 15.72 -23.21
C GLY A 285 -0.68 15.43 -21.93
N VAL A 286 -0.32 16.05 -20.80
CA VAL A 286 -1.02 15.92 -19.52
C VAL A 286 -2.17 16.94 -19.45
N ASP A 287 -3.41 16.47 -19.25
CA ASP A 287 -4.54 17.37 -19.00
C ASP A 287 -4.35 18.10 -17.64
N SER A 288 -4.70 19.37 -17.58
CA SER A 288 -4.53 20.19 -16.38
C SER A 288 -5.25 19.64 -15.14
N ASN A 289 -6.34 18.90 -15.33
CA ASN A 289 -7.11 18.28 -14.24
C ASN A 289 -6.65 16.88 -13.87
N ALA A 290 -5.86 16.22 -14.74
CA ALA A 290 -5.47 14.83 -14.58
C ALA A 290 -4.65 14.55 -13.31
N LEU A 291 -3.81 15.51 -12.90
CA LEU A 291 -2.92 15.32 -11.75
C LEU A 291 -3.54 15.67 -10.40
N HIS A 292 -4.75 16.25 -10.39
CA HIS A 292 -5.38 16.68 -9.15
C HIS A 292 -5.67 15.52 -8.18
N LYS A 293 -6.28 14.43 -8.67
CA LYS A 293 -6.59 13.25 -7.85
C LYS A 293 -5.31 12.49 -7.41
N PRO A 294 -4.33 12.19 -8.30
CA PRO A 294 -3.05 11.61 -7.88
C PRO A 294 -2.30 12.46 -6.86
N LYS A 295 -2.30 13.79 -6.98
CA LYS A 295 -1.71 14.68 -5.97
C LYS A 295 -2.45 14.61 -4.64
N ARG A 296 -3.77 14.51 -4.65
CA ARG A 296 -4.57 14.31 -3.42
C ARG A 296 -4.29 12.94 -2.79
N PHE A 297 -4.11 11.90 -3.60
CA PHE A 297 -3.71 10.58 -3.12
C PHE A 297 -2.37 10.67 -2.37
N PHE A 298 -1.33 11.15 -3.04
CA PHE A 298 0.00 11.27 -2.45
C PHE A 298 0.06 12.29 -1.30
N GLY A 299 -0.66 13.39 -1.44
CA GLY A 299 -0.78 14.44 -0.43
C GLY A 299 -1.59 14.05 0.81
N ALA A 300 -2.29 12.91 0.79
CA ALA A 300 -2.99 12.40 1.95
C ALA A 300 -2.02 11.91 3.05
N ALA A 301 -0.78 11.54 2.69
CA ALA A 301 0.22 11.11 3.66
C ALA A 301 0.53 12.21 4.69
N ARG A 302 0.34 11.87 5.96
CA ARG A 302 0.55 12.76 7.12
C ARG A 302 0.64 11.98 8.42
N ASN A 303 1.37 12.51 9.37
CA ASN A 303 1.26 12.13 10.76
C ASN A 303 0.11 12.89 11.39
N ILE A 304 -0.59 12.31 12.36
CA ILE A 304 -1.81 12.89 12.95
C ILE A 304 -1.61 13.15 14.44
N GLU A 305 -2.06 14.32 14.86
CA GLU A 305 -2.14 14.66 16.28
C GLU A 305 -3.08 13.69 17.01
N ASN A 306 -2.65 13.19 18.17
CA ASN A 306 -3.37 12.23 19.02
C ASN A 306 -3.49 10.79 18.43
N GLY A 307 -2.67 10.44 17.47
CA GLY A 307 -2.46 9.06 17.02
C GLY A 307 -2.97 8.73 15.63
N GLY A 308 -2.34 7.72 15.06
CA GLY A 308 -2.51 7.30 13.68
C GLY A 308 -1.64 8.07 12.70
N SER A 309 -1.24 7.39 11.64
CA SER A 309 -0.45 8.01 10.56
C SER A 309 -0.74 7.35 9.22
N LEU A 310 -0.61 8.12 8.15
CA LEU A 310 -0.60 7.61 6.79
C LEU A 310 0.74 7.94 6.14
N THR A 311 1.53 6.92 5.91
CA THR A 311 2.81 7.01 5.19
C THR A 311 2.61 6.52 3.76
N ILE A 312 3.07 7.27 2.76
CA ILE A 312 3.02 6.85 1.36
C ILE A 312 4.42 6.97 0.78
N ILE A 313 4.99 5.83 0.39
CA ILE A 313 6.26 5.75 -0.35
C ILE A 313 5.93 5.30 -1.76
N SER A 314 6.18 6.16 -2.72
CA SER A 314 5.81 5.89 -4.10
C SER A 314 7.02 5.94 -5.03
N THR A 315 7.04 5.06 -6.01
CA THR A 315 8.02 5.14 -7.08
C THR A 315 7.58 6.15 -8.14
N ALA A 316 8.53 6.96 -8.61
CA ALA A 316 8.37 7.88 -9.72
C ALA A 316 9.36 7.49 -10.84
N LEU A 317 8.83 7.27 -12.03
CA LEU A 317 9.64 6.83 -13.17
C LEU A 317 10.25 8.03 -13.89
N ILE A 318 11.56 7.97 -14.14
CA ILE A 318 12.33 8.95 -14.90
C ILE A 318 13.12 8.26 -16.02
N ASP A 319 13.66 9.03 -16.95
CA ASP A 319 14.50 8.53 -18.07
C ASP A 319 13.81 7.44 -18.90
N THR A 320 12.50 7.49 -19.01
CA THR A 320 11.68 6.54 -19.79
C THR A 320 11.62 6.90 -21.28
N GLY A 321 12.12 8.06 -21.65
CA GLY A 321 11.95 8.65 -22.98
C GLY A 321 10.56 9.29 -23.19
N SER A 322 9.70 9.29 -22.18
CA SER A 322 8.36 9.91 -22.22
C SER A 322 8.38 11.31 -21.60
N ARG A 323 8.05 12.32 -22.40
CA ARG A 323 7.92 13.71 -21.91
C ARG A 323 6.77 13.84 -20.88
N MET A 324 5.75 12.99 -20.97
CA MET A 324 4.67 12.93 -19.99
C MET A 324 5.21 12.56 -18.60
N ASP A 325 6.11 11.58 -18.51
CA ASP A 325 6.68 11.14 -17.23
C ASP A 325 7.55 12.21 -16.58
N GLU A 326 8.29 12.97 -17.39
CA GLU A 326 9.07 14.10 -16.91
C GLU A 326 8.17 15.17 -16.28
N VAL A 327 7.06 15.53 -16.95
CA VAL A 327 6.07 16.47 -16.41
C VAL A 327 5.45 15.94 -15.12
N ILE A 328 5.02 14.68 -15.11
CA ILE A 328 4.46 14.04 -13.92
C ILE A 328 5.47 14.10 -12.76
N PHE A 329 6.71 13.71 -12.99
CA PHE A 329 7.76 13.75 -11.96
C PHE A 329 7.95 15.16 -11.38
N GLU A 330 8.11 16.18 -12.21
CA GLU A 330 8.29 17.57 -11.75
C GLU A 330 7.10 18.07 -10.93
N GLU A 331 5.87 17.65 -11.28
CA GLU A 331 4.65 18.01 -10.56
C GLU A 331 4.52 17.32 -9.18
N PHE A 332 5.14 16.15 -8.99
CA PHE A 332 5.15 15.43 -7.71
C PHE A 332 6.35 15.76 -6.83
N LYS A 333 7.48 16.14 -7.40
CA LYS A 333 8.72 16.49 -6.70
C LYS A 333 8.50 17.53 -5.60
N GLY A 334 7.67 18.55 -5.87
CA GLY A 334 7.33 19.57 -4.88
C GLY A 334 6.36 19.13 -3.78
N THR A 335 5.68 18.00 -3.95
CA THR A 335 4.68 17.47 -3.01
C THR A 335 5.30 16.56 -1.95
N GLY A 336 6.36 15.85 -2.31
CA GLY A 336 7.10 14.96 -1.40
C GLY A 336 7.91 15.71 -0.35
N ASN A 337 8.19 15.02 0.76
CA ASN A 337 9.10 15.48 1.83
C ASN A 337 10.26 14.51 2.08
N MET A 338 10.43 13.50 1.23
CA MET A 338 11.57 12.59 1.16
C MET A 338 11.77 12.17 -0.29
N GLU A 339 13.00 12.16 -0.76
CA GLU A 339 13.37 11.70 -2.09
C GLU A 339 14.57 10.74 -2.00
N LEU A 340 14.44 9.56 -2.59
CA LEU A 340 15.53 8.62 -2.81
C LEU A 340 15.72 8.45 -4.30
N HIS A 341 16.86 8.90 -4.82
CA HIS A 341 17.20 8.82 -6.24
C HIS A 341 18.00 7.55 -6.52
N LEU A 342 17.52 6.74 -7.45
CA LEU A 342 18.30 5.65 -8.06
C LEU A 342 19.05 6.19 -9.28
N ASP A 343 20.28 5.76 -9.48
CA ASP A 343 21.13 6.20 -10.59
C ASP A 343 21.46 5.03 -11.53
N ARG A 344 21.15 5.21 -12.81
CA ARG A 344 21.40 4.21 -13.85
C ARG A 344 22.87 3.88 -14.01
N ARG A 345 23.78 4.86 -13.85
CA ARG A 345 25.24 4.66 -14.00
C ARG A 345 25.79 3.72 -12.94
N ILE A 346 25.23 3.77 -11.72
CA ILE A 346 25.56 2.85 -10.61
C ILE A 346 25.05 1.44 -10.95
N ALA A 347 23.79 1.34 -11.38
CA ALA A 347 23.17 0.07 -11.77
C ALA A 347 23.88 -0.60 -12.98
N ASP A 348 24.28 0.17 -13.98
CA ASP A 348 25.02 -0.33 -15.16
C ASP A 348 26.38 -0.93 -14.77
N ARG A 349 27.00 -0.47 -13.69
CA ARG A 349 28.20 -1.07 -13.07
C ARG A 349 27.92 -2.25 -12.14
N ARG A 350 26.66 -2.67 -12.03
CA ARG A 350 26.22 -3.78 -11.13
C ARG A 350 26.48 -3.50 -9.65
N VAL A 351 26.52 -2.24 -9.25
CA VAL A 351 26.58 -1.79 -7.86
C VAL A 351 25.13 -1.65 -7.36
N PHE A 352 24.75 -2.43 -6.34
CA PHE A 352 23.42 -2.38 -5.74
C PHE A 352 23.53 -2.34 -4.20
N PRO A 353 22.71 -1.51 -3.53
CA PRO A 353 21.69 -0.61 -4.08
C PRO A 353 22.29 0.54 -4.91
N ALA A 354 21.58 0.93 -5.97
CA ALA A 354 22.07 1.94 -6.91
C ALA A 354 21.63 3.36 -6.50
N PHE A 355 21.96 3.80 -5.29
CA PHE A 355 21.50 5.08 -4.73
C PHE A 355 22.43 6.23 -5.11
N ASP A 356 21.87 7.33 -5.60
CA ASP A 356 22.54 8.62 -5.63
C ASP A 356 22.35 9.30 -4.25
N LEU A 357 23.32 9.11 -3.37
CA LEU A 357 23.29 9.62 -2.00
C LEU A 357 23.37 11.15 -1.91
N ILE A 358 23.88 11.80 -2.96
CA ILE A 358 24.04 13.25 -3.01
C ILE A 358 22.69 13.92 -3.26
N ARG A 359 21.88 13.34 -4.16
CA ARG A 359 20.56 13.87 -4.52
C ARG A 359 19.46 13.41 -3.57
N SER A 360 19.72 12.42 -2.73
CA SER A 360 18.74 11.80 -1.84
C SER A 360 18.72 12.46 -0.48
N GLY A 361 17.52 12.54 0.14
CA GLY A 361 17.37 13.09 1.49
C GLY A 361 15.93 13.17 1.97
N THR A 362 15.78 13.42 3.26
CA THR A 362 14.50 13.63 3.93
C THR A 362 14.44 15.03 4.50
N ARG A 363 13.34 15.74 4.26
CA ARG A 363 13.09 17.06 4.89
C ARG A 363 12.77 16.86 6.35
N LYS A 364 13.29 17.74 7.20
CA LYS A 364 13.10 17.66 8.66
C LYS A 364 13.64 16.37 9.28
N GLU A 365 14.74 15.82 8.70
CA GLU A 365 15.40 14.61 9.22
C GLU A 365 15.84 14.75 10.69
N GLU A 366 16.01 15.99 11.17
CA GLU A 366 16.31 16.30 12.58
C GLU A 366 15.20 15.89 13.56
N LEU A 367 13.97 15.64 13.08
CA LEU A 367 12.88 15.12 13.90
C LEU A 367 12.93 13.58 14.02
N LEU A 368 13.62 12.91 13.10
CA LEU A 368 13.67 11.44 12.98
C LEU A 368 14.98 10.85 13.50
N VAL A 369 16.06 11.63 13.48
CA VAL A 369 17.41 11.15 13.79
C VAL A 369 17.98 11.89 14.98
N PRO A 370 18.52 11.18 16.01
CA PRO A 370 19.18 11.80 17.14
C PRO A 370 20.31 12.75 16.71
N LYS A 371 20.42 13.90 17.35
CA LYS A 371 21.35 14.99 16.99
C LYS A 371 22.80 14.52 16.81
N VAL A 372 23.26 13.60 17.66
CA VAL A 372 24.64 13.06 17.57
C VAL A 372 24.83 12.30 16.25
N ASN A 373 23.91 11.43 15.92
CA ASN A 373 23.96 10.64 14.67
C ASN A 373 23.79 11.53 13.46
N LEU A 374 22.90 12.51 13.52
CA LEU A 374 22.66 13.47 12.44
C LEU A 374 23.93 14.27 12.09
N ASN A 375 24.68 14.74 13.09
CA ASN A 375 25.95 15.44 12.86
C ASN A 375 26.96 14.55 12.13
N ARG A 376 27.06 13.27 12.46
CA ARG A 376 27.92 12.30 11.79
C ARG A 376 27.49 12.07 10.34
N ILE A 377 26.19 11.93 10.11
CA ILE A 377 25.63 11.78 8.76
C ILE A 377 25.93 13.03 7.91
N TRP A 378 25.84 14.23 8.47
CA TRP A 378 26.19 15.46 7.76
C TRP A 378 27.69 15.54 7.40
N ILE A 379 28.57 15.06 8.26
CA ILE A 379 30.00 14.94 7.96
C ILE A 379 30.19 13.96 6.77
N LEU A 380 29.54 12.82 6.79
CA LEU A 380 29.56 11.86 5.68
C LEU A 380 29.05 12.49 4.38
N ARG A 381 27.92 13.19 4.42
CA ARG A 381 27.37 13.86 3.23
C ARG A 381 28.35 14.86 2.63
N ARG A 382 29.08 15.64 3.44
CA ARG A 382 30.11 16.55 2.95
C ARG A 382 31.25 15.80 2.24
N LEU A 383 31.71 14.70 2.83
CA LEU A 383 32.74 13.86 2.21
C LEU A 383 32.28 13.30 0.85
N LEU A 384 31.05 12.80 0.79
CA LEU A 384 30.48 12.21 -0.42
C LEU A 384 30.26 13.23 -1.55
N GLN A 385 30.02 14.52 -1.22
CA GLN A 385 29.85 15.58 -2.23
C GLN A 385 31.09 15.80 -3.10
N GLU A 386 32.29 15.44 -2.63
CA GLU A 386 33.54 15.53 -3.37
C GLU A 386 33.76 14.34 -4.33
N MET A 387 32.92 13.31 -4.26
CA MET A 387 32.99 12.07 -5.03
C MET A 387 31.96 12.05 -6.16
N ASN A 388 32.23 11.28 -7.20
CA ASN A 388 31.17 10.96 -8.15
C ASN A 388 30.17 9.96 -7.51
N PRO A 389 28.91 9.87 -7.99
CA PRO A 389 27.88 9.03 -7.36
C PRO A 389 28.24 7.54 -7.23
N VAL A 390 29.01 6.99 -8.18
CA VAL A 390 29.41 5.57 -8.14
C VAL A 390 30.43 5.34 -7.03
N ASP A 391 31.48 6.15 -6.98
CA ASP A 391 32.53 6.02 -5.98
C ASP A 391 31.99 6.30 -4.57
N ALA A 392 31.06 7.26 -4.45
CA ALA A 392 30.37 7.56 -3.21
C ALA A 392 29.57 6.35 -2.70
N MET A 393 28.86 5.66 -3.59
CA MET A 393 28.06 4.48 -3.23
C MET A 393 28.95 3.29 -2.85
N GLU A 394 30.00 3.00 -3.65
CA GLU A 394 30.94 1.93 -3.35
C GLU A 394 31.68 2.18 -2.01
N PHE A 395 32.07 3.42 -1.74
CA PHE A 395 32.69 3.82 -0.47
C PHE A 395 31.77 3.54 0.72
N ILE A 396 30.52 3.98 0.66
CA ILE A 396 29.57 3.76 1.77
C ILE A 396 29.28 2.28 1.96
N MET A 397 29.08 1.52 0.88
CA MET A 397 28.85 0.07 0.94
C MET A 397 30.00 -0.66 1.62
N ASP A 398 31.25 -0.32 1.25
CA ASP A 398 32.46 -0.93 1.88
C ASP A 398 32.52 -0.64 3.39
N LYS A 399 32.17 0.56 3.80
CA LYS A 399 32.20 0.96 5.21
C LYS A 399 31.06 0.35 6.02
N VAL A 400 29.82 0.40 5.51
CA VAL A 400 28.64 -0.15 6.21
C VAL A 400 28.74 -1.68 6.33
N ARG A 401 29.26 -2.38 5.32
CA ARG A 401 29.44 -3.84 5.33
C ARG A 401 30.35 -4.34 6.45
N LYS A 402 31.29 -3.52 6.93
CA LYS A 402 32.23 -3.87 8.01
C LYS A 402 31.61 -3.83 9.41
N THR A 403 30.37 -3.41 9.52
CA THR A 403 29.66 -3.29 10.79
C THR A 403 28.31 -3.98 10.74
N GLU A 404 27.88 -4.53 11.85
CA GLU A 404 26.60 -5.24 11.94
C GLU A 404 25.41 -4.30 12.00
N THR A 405 25.59 -3.08 12.55
CA THR A 405 24.50 -2.10 12.69
C THR A 405 24.94 -0.71 12.25
N ASN A 406 23.94 0.12 11.91
CA ASN A 406 24.16 1.51 11.58
C ASN A 406 24.71 2.32 12.76
N GLN A 407 24.33 1.98 13.97
CA GLN A 407 24.87 2.63 15.17
C GLN A 407 26.37 2.32 15.33
N LEU A 408 26.80 1.07 15.17
CA LEU A 408 28.22 0.69 15.21
C LEU A 408 29.02 1.39 14.09
N PHE A 409 28.42 1.51 12.90
CA PHE A 409 29.02 2.24 11.80
C PHE A 409 29.26 3.72 12.15
N LEU A 410 28.24 4.40 12.65
CA LEU A 410 28.34 5.81 13.06
C LEU A 410 29.32 5.99 14.23
N ASP A 411 29.38 5.07 15.18
CA ASP A 411 30.31 5.13 16.32
C ASP A 411 31.77 4.94 15.88
N SER A 412 32.01 4.12 14.85
CA SER A 412 33.36 3.92 14.29
C SER A 412 33.97 5.16 13.65
N MET A 413 33.15 6.15 13.31
CA MET A 413 33.63 7.41 12.71
C MET A 413 34.44 8.31 13.68
N ASN A 414 34.43 8.01 14.97
CA ASN A 414 35.17 8.76 16.00
C ASN A 414 36.55 8.12 16.27
N GLN A 415 36.89 7.02 15.60
CA GLN A 415 38.17 6.32 15.69
C GLN A 415 39.04 6.65 14.46
#